data_7bcccd6ffe695ae7c1a291ccbd823884
#
_entry.id   7bcccd6ffe695ae7c1a291ccbd823884
#
_cell.length_a   1.000
_cell.length_b   1.000
_cell.length_c   1.000
_cell.angle_alpha   90.00
_cell.angle_beta   90.00
_cell.angle_gamma   90.00
#
_symmetry.space_group_name_H-M   'P 1'
#
loop_
_entity.id
_entity.type
_entity.pdbx_description
1 polymer ?
#
loop_
_entity_poly.entity_id
_entity_poly.type
_entity_poly.pdbx_seq_one_letter_code
_entity_poly.pdbx_strand_id
1 'polypeptide(L)'
;KETKSSFEIEHISTNATRTDRFIALLELAEKEDFCNKARLIDLQNRIVDPRFADTDYRTSQNYVGETVAWQSERIHYACPRPSDLDSLMAGLIATHDRMGTGGVHPVLHASAVAYGFVFMHPFEDGNGRIHRFLIHNILARFGFTPKGLMFPVSAAMLKDPGEYDA
;
A
#
# COMPACT_ATOMS: atom_id res chain seq x y z
N LYS A 1 12.71 10.84 -5.64
CA LYS A 1 11.44 11.38 -6.20
C LYS A 1 10.25 10.58 -5.68
N GLU A 2 10.20 9.26 -5.93
CA GLU A 2 9.10 8.37 -5.56
C GLU A 2 8.76 8.44 -4.06
N THR A 3 9.75 8.31 -3.20
CA THR A 3 9.59 8.39 -1.74
C THR A 3 8.91 9.68 -1.30
N LYS A 4 9.38 10.84 -1.80
CA LYS A 4 8.81 12.14 -1.46
C LYS A 4 7.35 12.22 -1.92
N SER A 5 7.07 11.84 -3.15
CA SER A 5 5.72 11.86 -3.71
C SER A 5 4.76 10.92 -2.97
N SER A 6 5.24 9.75 -2.49
CA SER A 6 4.41 8.83 -1.71
C SER A 6 3.94 9.42 -0.37
N PHE A 7 4.75 10.25 0.27
CA PHE A 7 4.34 10.96 1.49
C PHE A 7 3.49 12.20 1.19
N GLU A 8 3.74 12.88 0.07
CA GLU A 8 2.94 14.04 -0.37
C GLU A 8 1.47 13.67 -0.64
N ILE A 9 1.19 12.49 -1.21
CA ILE A 9 -0.17 12.00 -1.45
C ILE A 9 -0.96 11.94 -0.13
N GLU A 10 -0.33 11.53 0.96
CA GLU A 10 -0.95 11.36 2.28
C GLU A 10 -0.92 12.67 3.12
N HIS A 11 -0.48 13.79 2.54
CA HIS A 11 -0.29 15.06 3.25
C HIS A 11 0.57 14.98 4.52
N ILE A 12 1.48 13.98 4.58
CA ILE A 12 2.35 13.74 5.73
C ILE A 12 3.65 14.49 5.56
N SER A 13 4.04 15.28 6.58
CA SER A 13 5.35 15.90 6.62
C SER A 13 6.45 14.85 6.76
N THR A 14 7.39 14.84 5.82
CA THR A 14 8.55 13.94 5.86
C THR A 14 9.61 14.45 6.83
N ASN A 15 10.06 13.61 7.75
CA ASN A 15 11.37 13.79 8.39
C ASN A 15 12.41 12.87 7.73
N ALA A 16 13.70 13.20 7.86
CA ALA A 16 14.79 12.44 7.25
C ALA A 16 14.72 10.94 7.61
N THR A 17 14.45 10.63 8.88
CA THR A 17 14.40 9.25 9.39
C THR A 17 13.30 8.39 8.74
N ARG A 18 12.11 8.94 8.47
CA ARG A 18 11.02 8.19 7.79
C ARG A 18 11.34 7.99 6.32
N THR A 19 11.90 8.99 5.69
CA THR A 19 12.35 8.93 4.30
C THR A 19 13.41 7.84 4.13
N ASP A 20 14.41 7.81 4.99
CA ASP A 20 15.51 6.83 4.95
C ASP A 20 15.00 5.39 5.16
N ARG A 21 14.07 5.20 6.11
CA ARG A 21 13.42 3.89 6.33
C ARG A 21 12.66 3.40 5.11
N PHE A 22 11.91 4.28 4.45
CA PHE A 22 11.15 3.91 3.25
C PHE A 22 12.08 3.60 2.08
N ILE A 23 13.18 4.33 1.92
CA ILE A 23 14.21 4.03 0.91
C ILE A 23 14.82 2.64 1.18
N ALA A 24 15.20 2.34 2.42
CA ALA A 24 15.74 1.03 2.78
C ALA A 24 14.74 -0.12 2.50
N LEU A 25 13.44 0.10 2.71
CA LEU A 25 12.41 -0.86 2.35
C LEU A 25 12.32 -1.09 0.84
N LEU A 26 12.44 -0.03 0.05
CA LEU A 26 12.43 -0.14 -1.41
C LEU A 26 13.64 -0.91 -1.96
N GLU A 27 14.79 -0.85 -1.29
CA GLU A 27 15.96 -1.68 -1.62
C GLU A 27 15.73 -3.18 -1.32
N LEU A 28 14.84 -3.50 -0.39
CA LEU A 28 14.43 -4.88 -0.09
C LEU A 28 13.33 -5.39 -1.02
N ALA A 29 12.64 -4.49 -1.73
CA ALA A 29 11.50 -4.82 -2.57
C ALA A 29 11.81 -5.87 -3.66
N GLU A 30 13.06 -5.93 -4.13
CA GLU A 30 13.48 -6.92 -5.13
C GLU A 30 13.74 -8.31 -4.52
N LYS A 31 14.03 -8.39 -3.23
CA LYS A 31 14.60 -9.58 -2.58
C LYS A 31 13.56 -10.39 -1.81
N GLU A 32 12.56 -9.73 -1.27
CA GLU A 32 11.63 -10.32 -0.31
C GLU A 32 10.19 -10.19 -0.77
N ASP A 33 9.38 -11.20 -0.42
CA ASP A 33 7.94 -11.15 -0.62
C ASP A 33 7.27 -10.46 0.57
N PHE A 34 6.64 -9.34 0.29
CA PHE A 34 5.90 -8.60 1.31
C PHE A 34 4.39 -8.91 1.30
N CYS A 35 3.88 -9.67 0.34
CA CYS A 35 2.46 -9.99 0.26
C CYS A 35 2.08 -11.21 1.11
N ASN A 36 2.38 -11.16 2.40
CA ASN A 36 1.88 -12.08 3.41
C ASN A 36 1.60 -11.36 4.72
N LYS A 37 0.74 -11.92 5.59
CA LYS A 37 0.25 -11.24 6.79
C LYS A 37 1.38 -10.70 7.67
N ALA A 38 2.35 -11.52 8.02
CA ALA A 38 3.45 -11.13 8.91
C ALA A 38 4.31 -10.00 8.33
N ARG A 39 4.59 -10.06 7.02
CA ARG A 39 5.40 -9.04 6.33
C ARG A 39 4.62 -7.75 6.10
N LEU A 40 3.31 -7.82 5.88
CA LEU A 40 2.46 -6.64 5.78
C LEU A 40 2.39 -5.88 7.10
N ILE A 41 2.29 -6.58 8.24
CA ILE A 41 2.34 -5.98 9.58
C ILE A 41 3.73 -5.35 9.84
N ASP A 42 4.82 -6.06 9.56
CA ASP A 42 6.18 -5.53 9.68
C ASP A 42 6.39 -4.27 8.81
N LEU A 43 5.89 -4.30 7.59
CA LEU A 43 5.94 -3.17 6.65
C LEU A 43 5.16 -1.96 7.18
N GLN A 44 3.93 -2.18 7.66
CA GLN A 44 3.11 -1.15 8.28
C GLN A 44 3.86 -0.47 9.43
N ASN A 45 4.40 -1.25 10.37
CA ASN A 45 5.12 -0.75 11.54
C ASN A 45 6.39 0.05 11.19
N ARG A 46 7.00 -0.20 10.03
CA ARG A 46 8.15 0.57 9.54
C ARG A 46 7.77 1.87 8.88
N ILE A 47 6.58 1.94 8.29
CA ILE A 47 6.12 3.08 7.48
C ILE A 47 5.40 4.12 8.32
N VAL A 48 4.62 3.68 9.32
CA VAL A 48 3.80 4.58 10.15
C VAL A 48 4.61 5.19 11.31
N ASP A 49 3.98 6.15 12.00
CA ASP A 49 4.46 6.60 13.29
C ASP A 49 4.27 5.45 14.31
N PRO A 50 5.21 5.21 15.24
CA PRO A 50 5.08 4.13 16.24
C PRO A 50 3.78 4.14 17.06
N ARG A 51 3.12 5.30 17.16
CA ARG A 51 1.82 5.43 17.83
C ARG A 51 0.68 4.75 17.08
N PHE A 52 0.87 4.51 15.78
CA PHE A 52 -0.10 3.85 14.89
C PHE A 52 0.38 2.47 14.43
N ALA A 53 1.37 1.90 15.14
CA ALA A 53 1.87 0.56 14.86
C ALA A 53 0.82 -0.49 15.24
N ASP A 54 0.53 -1.38 14.32
CA ASP A 54 -0.44 -2.45 14.48
C ASP A 54 0.25 -3.81 14.72
N THR A 55 -0.41 -4.68 15.47
CA THR A 55 0.02 -6.07 15.68
C THR A 55 -0.79 -7.07 14.86
N ASP A 56 -1.91 -6.62 14.28
CA ASP A 56 -2.81 -7.39 13.44
C ASP A 56 -3.61 -6.44 12.53
N TYR A 57 -4.53 -6.96 11.73
CA TYR A 57 -5.48 -6.15 11.00
C TYR A 57 -6.42 -5.39 11.95
N ARG A 58 -6.92 -4.24 11.51
CA ARG A 58 -7.81 -3.38 12.30
C ARG A 58 -9.05 -4.14 12.80
N THR A 59 -9.50 -3.77 13.98
CA THR A 59 -10.72 -4.29 14.60
C THR A 59 -11.86 -3.27 14.60
N SER A 60 -11.58 -2.02 14.22
CA SER A 60 -12.56 -0.95 14.06
C SER A 60 -12.99 -0.77 12.60
N GLN A 61 -14.20 -0.22 12.40
CA GLN A 61 -14.66 0.17 11.06
C GLN A 61 -13.85 1.38 10.58
N ASN A 62 -13.39 1.31 9.33
CA ASN A 62 -12.64 2.39 8.69
C ASN A 62 -13.37 2.87 7.41
N TYR A 63 -13.05 4.07 6.97
CA TYR A 63 -13.54 4.67 5.73
C TYR A 63 -12.47 5.58 5.12
N VAL A 64 -12.58 5.85 3.84
CA VAL A 64 -11.80 6.87 3.15
C VAL A 64 -12.70 8.07 2.92
N GLY A 65 -12.26 9.26 3.35
CA GLY A 65 -13.05 10.47 3.25
C GLY A 65 -12.23 11.73 3.49
N GLU A 66 -12.88 12.86 3.36
CA GLU A 66 -12.28 14.18 3.59
C GLU A 66 -13.14 15.03 4.54
N THR A 67 -12.50 15.86 5.34
CA THR A 67 -13.19 16.85 6.16
C THR A 67 -13.53 18.07 5.30
N VAL A 68 -14.82 18.29 5.02
CA VAL A 68 -15.29 19.38 4.14
C VAL A 68 -15.66 20.65 4.87
N ALA A 69 -16.03 20.56 6.16
CA ALA A 69 -16.33 21.71 7.02
C ALA A 69 -16.24 21.31 8.49
N TRP A 70 -16.33 22.29 9.41
CA TRP A 70 -16.29 22.03 10.83
C TRP A 70 -17.32 20.95 11.21
N GLN A 71 -16.84 19.73 11.56
CA GLN A 71 -17.63 18.54 11.92
C GLN A 71 -18.41 17.87 10.77
N SER A 72 -18.09 18.15 9.51
CA SER A 72 -18.70 17.46 8.37
C SER A 72 -17.64 16.69 7.58
N GLU A 73 -17.80 15.39 7.51
CA GLU A 73 -16.96 14.49 6.72
C GLU A 73 -17.71 14.03 5.48
N ARG A 74 -17.03 14.04 4.35
CA ARG A 74 -17.52 13.39 3.14
C ARG A 74 -16.85 12.04 3.03
N ILE A 75 -17.64 10.98 3.16
CA ILE A 75 -17.16 9.61 2.99
C ILE A 75 -17.21 9.26 1.50
N HIS A 76 -16.05 8.94 0.93
CA HIS A 76 -15.92 8.48 -0.45
C HIS A 76 -16.07 6.97 -0.54
N TYR A 77 -15.54 6.24 0.45
CA TYR A 77 -15.54 4.79 0.46
C TYR A 77 -15.65 4.25 1.89
N ALA A 78 -16.60 3.34 2.13
CA ALA A 78 -16.71 2.59 3.38
C ALA A 78 -15.97 1.25 3.22
N CYS A 79 -14.91 1.07 3.99
CA CYS A 79 -14.09 -0.13 3.92
C CYS A 79 -14.84 -1.38 4.38
N PRO A 80 -14.39 -2.59 4.01
CA PRO A 80 -14.97 -3.85 4.48
C PRO A 80 -15.06 -3.91 6.01
N ARG A 81 -16.02 -4.68 6.52
CA ARG A 81 -16.16 -4.89 7.97
C ARG A 81 -14.90 -5.57 8.54
N PRO A 82 -14.49 -5.21 9.76
CA PRO A 82 -13.34 -5.84 10.41
C PRO A 82 -13.44 -7.38 10.49
N SER A 83 -14.65 -7.91 10.73
CA SER A 83 -14.92 -9.36 10.77
C SER A 83 -14.60 -10.11 9.47
N ASP A 84 -14.54 -9.40 8.35
CA ASP A 84 -14.35 -10.01 7.03
C ASP A 84 -12.87 -9.92 6.58
N LEU A 85 -12.04 -9.11 7.25
CA LEU A 85 -10.68 -8.80 6.83
C LEU A 85 -9.76 -10.02 6.76
N ASP A 86 -9.80 -10.91 7.74
CA ASP A 86 -8.94 -12.11 7.72
C ASP A 86 -9.22 -12.98 6.48
N SER A 87 -10.48 -13.18 6.16
CA SER A 87 -10.89 -13.97 5.00
C SER A 87 -10.54 -13.28 3.67
N LEU A 88 -10.80 -11.97 3.58
CA LEU A 88 -10.50 -11.17 2.39
C LEU A 88 -8.99 -11.09 2.13
N MET A 89 -8.21 -10.84 3.16
CA MET A 89 -6.75 -10.77 3.06
C MET A 89 -6.12 -12.14 2.77
N ALA A 90 -6.66 -13.22 3.33
CA ALA A 90 -6.24 -14.58 2.95
C ALA A 90 -6.51 -14.86 1.46
N GLY A 91 -7.65 -14.41 0.94
CA GLY A 91 -7.99 -14.50 -0.48
C GLY A 91 -7.04 -13.67 -1.36
N LEU A 92 -6.66 -12.47 -0.93
CA LEU A 92 -5.70 -11.62 -1.63
C LEU A 92 -4.32 -12.27 -1.72
N ILE A 93 -3.81 -12.80 -0.60
CA ILE A 93 -2.52 -13.50 -0.54
C ILE A 93 -2.54 -14.74 -1.45
N ALA A 94 -3.60 -15.55 -1.39
CA ALA A 94 -3.74 -16.70 -2.27
C ALA A 94 -3.83 -16.30 -3.76
N THR A 95 -4.41 -15.14 -4.06
CA THR A 95 -4.45 -14.59 -5.43
C THR A 95 -3.05 -14.17 -5.87
N HIS A 96 -2.28 -13.51 -5.01
CA HIS A 96 -0.88 -13.16 -5.27
C HIS A 96 -0.05 -14.40 -5.64
N ASP A 97 -0.14 -15.47 -4.83
CA ASP A 97 0.58 -16.71 -5.06
C ASP A 97 0.20 -17.37 -6.41
N ARG A 98 -1.10 -17.43 -6.71
CA ARG A 98 -1.60 -18.00 -7.97
C ARG A 98 -1.17 -17.21 -9.19
N MET A 99 -1.22 -15.87 -9.12
CA MET A 99 -0.80 -15.00 -10.22
C MET A 99 0.71 -15.13 -10.44
N GLY A 100 1.50 -15.21 -9.37
CA GLY A 100 2.94 -15.37 -9.42
C GLY A 100 3.37 -16.70 -10.07
N THR A 101 2.71 -17.80 -9.72
CA THR A 101 2.98 -19.13 -10.30
C THR A 101 2.33 -19.31 -11.67
N GLY A 102 1.23 -18.64 -11.95
CA GLY A 102 0.47 -18.73 -13.20
C GLY A 102 1.03 -17.94 -14.38
N GLY A 103 2.16 -17.24 -14.22
CA GLY A 103 2.78 -16.47 -15.29
C GLY A 103 1.96 -15.25 -15.74
N VAL A 104 1.13 -14.71 -14.87
CA VAL A 104 0.38 -13.47 -15.16
C VAL A 104 1.35 -12.32 -15.34
N HIS A 105 1.09 -11.45 -16.31
CA HIS A 105 1.94 -10.29 -16.58
C HIS A 105 2.15 -9.44 -15.31
N PRO A 106 3.39 -9.08 -14.94
CA PRO A 106 3.69 -8.43 -13.66
C PRO A 106 2.91 -7.14 -13.39
N VAL A 107 2.57 -6.36 -14.41
CA VAL A 107 1.76 -5.15 -14.26
C VAL A 107 0.33 -5.50 -13.83
N LEU A 108 -0.30 -6.49 -14.46
CA LEU A 108 -1.65 -6.93 -14.07
C LEU A 108 -1.64 -7.52 -12.67
N HIS A 109 -0.61 -8.31 -12.34
CA HIS A 109 -0.43 -8.88 -11.01
C HIS A 109 -0.30 -7.77 -9.95
N ALA A 110 0.62 -6.83 -10.16
CA ALA A 110 0.83 -5.69 -9.25
C ALA A 110 -0.44 -4.85 -9.08
N SER A 111 -1.14 -4.55 -10.18
CA SER A 111 -2.37 -3.76 -10.14
C SER A 111 -3.46 -4.47 -9.34
N ALA A 112 -3.72 -5.76 -9.61
CA ALA A 112 -4.78 -6.51 -8.94
C ALA A 112 -4.52 -6.65 -7.42
N VAL A 113 -3.29 -6.99 -7.04
CA VAL A 113 -2.94 -7.21 -5.62
C VAL A 113 -2.88 -5.89 -4.86
N ALA A 114 -2.21 -4.88 -5.41
CA ALA A 114 -2.09 -3.59 -4.74
C ALA A 114 -3.43 -2.88 -4.61
N TYR A 115 -4.26 -2.88 -5.67
CA TYR A 115 -5.62 -2.33 -5.62
C TYR A 115 -6.49 -3.10 -4.63
N GLY A 116 -6.48 -4.44 -4.66
CA GLY A 116 -7.22 -5.25 -3.70
C GLY A 116 -6.82 -4.93 -2.26
N PHE A 117 -5.53 -4.75 -2.00
CA PHE A 117 -5.04 -4.37 -0.69
C PHE A 117 -5.59 -3.01 -0.21
N VAL A 118 -5.46 -1.96 -1.04
CA VAL A 118 -5.93 -0.61 -0.64
C VAL A 118 -7.44 -0.56 -0.53
N PHE A 119 -8.16 -1.36 -1.32
CA PHE A 119 -9.61 -1.48 -1.23
C PHE A 119 -10.06 -2.14 0.08
N MET A 120 -9.37 -3.19 0.53
CA MET A 120 -9.67 -3.83 1.82
C MET A 120 -9.29 -2.97 3.02
N HIS A 121 -8.30 -2.11 2.88
CA HIS A 121 -7.86 -1.15 3.91
C HIS A 121 -7.62 -1.81 5.27
N PRO A 122 -6.71 -2.82 5.36
CA PRO A 122 -6.65 -3.70 6.52
C PRO A 122 -6.07 -3.08 7.79
N PHE A 123 -5.42 -1.92 7.73
CA PHE A 123 -4.79 -1.25 8.87
C PHE A 123 -5.50 0.06 9.21
N GLU A 124 -5.24 0.60 10.40
CA GLU A 124 -5.74 1.91 10.80
C GLU A 124 -5.02 3.04 10.05
N ASP A 125 -3.70 2.92 9.81
CA ASP A 125 -2.89 3.87 9.03
C ASP A 125 -1.89 3.13 8.13
N GLY A 126 -1.44 3.80 7.08
CA GLY A 126 -0.39 3.33 6.18
C GLY A 126 -0.84 2.55 4.95
N ASN A 127 -2.14 2.30 4.77
CA ASN A 127 -2.65 1.48 3.67
C ASN A 127 -2.25 2.01 2.28
N GLY A 128 -2.38 3.30 2.04
CA GLY A 128 -1.99 3.91 0.77
C GLY A 128 -0.48 3.78 0.47
N ARG A 129 0.37 3.93 1.50
CA ARG A 129 1.84 3.77 1.36
C ARG A 129 2.22 2.31 1.10
N ILE A 130 1.57 1.36 1.77
CA ILE A 130 1.76 -0.08 1.55
C ILE A 130 1.30 -0.46 0.15
N HIS A 131 0.14 0.02 -0.29
CA HIS A 131 -0.37 -0.16 -1.65
C HIS A 131 0.70 0.19 -2.69
N ARG A 132 1.24 1.41 -2.62
CA ARG A 132 2.27 1.87 -3.57
C ARG A 132 3.56 1.06 -3.46
N PHE A 133 3.95 0.66 -2.26
CA PHE A 133 5.09 -0.23 -2.04
C PHE A 133 4.87 -1.61 -2.69
N LEU A 134 3.68 -2.21 -2.55
CA LEU A 134 3.35 -3.51 -3.15
C LEU A 134 3.45 -3.49 -4.68
N ILE A 135 3.09 -2.38 -5.32
CA ILE A 135 3.31 -2.23 -6.77
C ILE A 135 4.80 -2.42 -7.09
N HIS A 136 5.68 -1.69 -6.40
CA HIS A 136 7.13 -1.79 -6.62
C HIS A 136 7.67 -3.19 -6.31
N ASN A 137 7.24 -3.77 -5.19
CA ASN A 137 7.66 -5.10 -4.76
C ASN A 137 7.33 -6.16 -5.82
N ILE A 138 6.11 -6.21 -6.31
CA ILE A 138 5.67 -7.20 -7.30
C ILE A 138 6.40 -6.96 -8.63
N LEU A 139 6.45 -5.73 -9.13
CA LEU A 139 7.13 -5.42 -10.39
C LEU A 139 8.61 -5.80 -10.36
N ALA A 140 9.31 -5.53 -9.25
CA ALA A 140 10.72 -5.84 -9.10
C ALA A 140 10.96 -7.35 -8.99
N ARG A 141 10.21 -8.06 -8.14
CA ARG A 141 10.35 -9.50 -7.93
C ARG A 141 10.07 -10.33 -9.19
N PHE A 142 9.14 -9.89 -10.02
CA PHE A 142 8.82 -10.57 -11.28
C PHE A 142 9.62 -10.03 -12.49
N GLY A 143 10.70 -9.27 -12.22
CA GLY A 143 11.67 -8.87 -13.22
C GLY A 143 11.18 -7.84 -14.25
N PHE A 144 10.07 -7.17 -13.99
CA PHE A 144 9.53 -6.14 -14.86
C PHE A 144 10.31 -4.82 -14.73
N THR A 145 10.76 -4.50 -13.52
CA THR A 145 11.57 -3.32 -13.24
C THR A 145 13.06 -3.71 -13.27
N PRO A 146 13.90 -3.04 -14.06
CA PRO A 146 15.35 -3.25 -14.03
C PRO A 146 15.92 -2.99 -12.63
N LYS A 147 16.95 -3.74 -12.22
CA LYS A 147 17.60 -3.60 -10.91
C LYS A 147 18.05 -2.16 -10.65
N GLY A 148 17.71 -1.66 -9.47
CA GLY A 148 18.05 -0.31 -9.06
C GLY A 148 17.23 0.80 -9.70
N LEU A 149 16.26 0.47 -10.55
CA LEU A 149 15.29 1.41 -11.10
C LEU A 149 13.94 1.26 -10.40
N MET A 150 13.24 2.38 -10.27
CA MET A 150 11.91 2.43 -9.69
C MET A 150 11.02 3.32 -10.57
N PHE A 151 9.85 2.81 -10.91
CA PHE A 151 8.87 3.63 -11.62
C PHE A 151 8.33 4.74 -10.70
N PRO A 152 8.12 5.95 -11.20
CA PRO A 152 7.61 7.05 -10.37
C PRO A 152 6.07 6.95 -10.21
N VAL A 153 5.58 5.84 -9.66
CA VAL A 153 4.14 5.55 -9.50
C VAL A 153 3.44 6.63 -8.69
N SER A 154 3.98 6.97 -7.51
CA SER A 154 3.40 8.02 -6.67
C SER A 154 3.43 9.40 -7.35
N ALA A 155 4.48 9.69 -8.11
CA ALA A 155 4.55 10.95 -8.84
C ALA A 155 3.56 11.01 -10.03
N ALA A 156 3.23 9.86 -10.62
CA ALA A 156 2.19 9.76 -11.65
C ALA A 156 0.80 9.98 -11.05
N MET A 157 0.50 9.36 -9.91
CA MET A 157 -0.75 9.56 -9.16
C MET A 157 -0.96 11.03 -8.75
N LEU A 158 0.08 11.71 -8.27
CA LEU A 158 0.02 13.13 -7.92
C LEU A 158 -0.22 14.05 -9.12
N LYS A 159 0.19 13.62 -10.31
CA LYS A 159 0.04 14.43 -11.53
C LYS A 159 -1.41 14.49 -12.00
N ASP A 160 -2.16 13.43 -11.77
CA ASP A 160 -3.58 13.34 -12.13
C ASP A 160 -4.38 12.63 -11.03
N PRO A 161 -4.66 13.34 -9.90
CA PRO A 161 -5.42 12.76 -8.79
C PRO A 161 -6.83 12.35 -9.19
N GLY A 162 -7.47 13.10 -10.10
CA GLY A 162 -8.84 12.84 -10.53
C GLY A 162 -9.01 11.52 -11.29
N GLU A 163 -8.01 11.12 -12.10
CA GLU A 163 -7.99 9.79 -12.74
C GLU A 163 -7.69 8.67 -11.74
N TYR A 164 -6.96 8.98 -10.68
CA TYR A 164 -6.62 8.00 -9.65
C TYR A 164 -7.81 7.70 -8.70
N ASP A 165 -8.61 8.73 -8.40
CA ASP A 165 -9.74 8.65 -7.46
C ASP A 165 -11.07 8.23 -8.16
N ALA A 166 -11.11 8.15 -9.49
CA ALA A 166 -12.28 7.75 -10.28
C ALA A 166 -12.47 6.24 -10.34
#